data_33f283643ee0373736700ef59fd4ffd5
#
_entry.id   33f283643ee0373736700ef59fd4ffd5
#
_cell.length_a   1.000
_cell.length_b   1.000
_cell.length_c   1.000
_cell.angle_alpha   90.00
_cell.angle_beta   90.00
_cell.angle_gamma   90.00
#
_symmetry.space_group_name_H-M   'P 1'
#
loop_
_entity.id
_entity.type
_entity.pdbx_description
1 polymer ?
#
loop_
_entity_poly.entity_id
_entity_poly.type
_entity_poly.pdbx_seq_one_letter_code
_entity_poly.pdbx_strand_id
1 'polypeptide(L)'
;MLGVRPAWMLTRNQVACDLAIRAAQELVKRFNPGGNFIQAWGEIGEKPEAGRMIVDCLMNLPLLYWASEETGNSAFREVAHLHAITSMRYLVRSDGSTYHTFFLDPETGKPIGRKTAQGYADESLWTRGQAWAIHGFALSAEWLDDAEFLAVAQKTADCFLDESPIDKTPLWDLRLPDNAPKYIDSSAGAIAACGLLRLAKLSGQSAYRRQAEVLVGTLIAECFETDDARTGLLKHGAQHVMEGFVDDYLIYGDYFFLEALLTISNQTFDLWGPGSRTSEISRESSKTVSD
;
A
#
# COMPACT_ATOMS: atom_id res chain seq x y z
N MET A 1 -4.48 -10.05 3.36
CA MET A 1 -5.52 -9.08 2.92
C MET A 1 -6.14 -9.49 1.58
N LEU A 2 -5.44 -9.45 0.49
CA LEU A 2 -5.99 -9.62 -0.87
C LEU A 2 -6.47 -11.03 -1.26
N GLY A 3 -6.18 -12.06 -0.50
CA GLY A 3 -6.68 -13.41 -0.81
C GLY A 3 -8.02 -13.72 -0.12
N VAL A 4 -7.97 -13.92 1.18
CA VAL A 4 -9.10 -14.49 1.95
C VAL A 4 -10.19 -13.47 2.28
N ARG A 5 -9.85 -12.18 2.56
CA ARG A 5 -10.90 -11.17 2.81
C ARG A 5 -11.78 -10.93 1.57
N PRO A 6 -11.27 -10.76 0.35
CA PRO A 6 -12.10 -10.71 -0.85
C PRO A 6 -12.97 -11.95 -1.05
N ALA A 7 -12.43 -13.14 -0.81
CA ALA A 7 -13.22 -14.37 -0.88
C ALA A 7 -14.40 -14.32 0.10
N TRP A 8 -14.18 -13.88 1.36
CA TRP A 8 -15.26 -13.65 2.31
C TRP A 8 -16.26 -12.60 1.83
N MET A 9 -15.77 -11.46 1.35
CA MET A 9 -16.62 -10.36 0.89
C MET A 9 -17.55 -10.79 -0.25
N LEU A 10 -17.03 -11.57 -1.21
CA LEU A 10 -17.76 -11.98 -2.40
C LEU A 10 -18.67 -13.18 -2.17
N THR A 11 -18.21 -14.18 -1.40
CA THR A 11 -18.87 -15.48 -1.32
C THR A 11 -19.51 -15.78 0.03
N ARG A 12 -19.21 -14.96 1.05
CA ARG A 12 -19.58 -15.21 2.46
C ARG A 12 -19.11 -16.57 2.98
N ASN A 13 -18.02 -17.09 2.40
CA ASN A 13 -17.42 -18.34 2.85
C ASN A 13 -16.79 -18.17 4.23
N GLN A 14 -17.33 -18.84 5.26
CA GLN A 14 -16.88 -18.71 6.64
C GLN A 14 -15.42 -19.13 6.83
N VAL A 15 -14.94 -20.14 6.10
CA VAL A 15 -13.52 -20.55 6.14
C VAL A 15 -12.59 -19.39 5.73
N ALA A 16 -12.98 -18.62 4.71
CA ALA A 16 -12.21 -17.45 4.29
C ALA A 16 -12.20 -16.35 5.35
N CYS A 17 -13.33 -16.12 6.03
CA CYS A 17 -13.42 -15.21 7.16
C CYS A 17 -12.47 -15.62 8.30
N ASP A 18 -12.59 -16.88 8.72
CA ASP A 18 -11.78 -17.42 9.83
C ASP A 18 -10.28 -17.36 9.53
N LEU A 19 -9.87 -17.63 8.28
CA LEU A 19 -8.49 -17.50 7.83
C LEU A 19 -8.02 -16.04 7.85
N ALA A 20 -8.87 -15.09 7.45
CA ALA A 20 -8.52 -13.67 7.50
C ALA A 20 -8.36 -13.17 8.95
N ILE A 21 -9.25 -13.59 9.86
CA ILE A 21 -9.14 -13.27 11.30
C ILE A 21 -7.87 -13.88 11.88
N ARG A 22 -7.55 -15.14 11.56
CA ARG A 22 -6.31 -15.78 12.00
C ARG A 22 -5.08 -15.04 11.49
N ALA A 23 -5.07 -14.59 10.22
CA ALA A 23 -3.98 -13.77 9.68
C ALA A 23 -3.83 -12.44 10.45
N ALA A 24 -4.93 -11.79 10.83
CA ALA A 24 -4.91 -10.59 11.68
C ALA A 24 -4.33 -10.89 13.07
N GLN A 25 -4.69 -12.02 13.68
CA GLN A 25 -4.15 -12.47 14.98
C GLN A 25 -2.64 -12.71 14.91
N GLU A 26 -2.14 -13.35 13.83
CA GLU A 26 -0.70 -13.56 13.63
C GLU A 26 0.05 -12.24 13.42
N LEU A 27 -0.54 -11.29 12.71
CA LEU A 27 0.04 -9.96 12.52
C LEU A 27 0.16 -9.20 13.86
N VAL A 28 -0.85 -9.26 14.71
CA VAL A 28 -0.84 -8.62 16.05
C VAL A 28 0.27 -9.20 16.95
N LYS A 29 0.61 -10.49 16.83
CA LYS A 29 1.74 -11.07 17.60
C LYS A 29 3.07 -10.39 17.30
N ARG A 30 3.23 -9.78 16.12
CA ARG A 30 4.42 -9.03 15.74
C ARG A 30 4.44 -7.59 16.28
N PHE A 31 3.38 -7.16 16.97
CA PHE A 31 3.32 -5.82 17.55
C PHE A 31 4.24 -5.71 18.77
N ASN A 32 5.08 -4.68 18.75
CA ASN A 32 5.95 -4.32 19.85
C ASN A 32 5.34 -3.15 20.64
N PRO A 33 4.85 -3.37 21.86
CA PRO A 33 4.22 -2.31 22.65
C PRO A 33 5.21 -1.29 23.20
N GLY A 34 6.50 -1.61 23.28
CA GLY A 34 7.54 -0.68 23.73
C GLY A 34 7.78 0.46 22.76
N GLY A 35 7.67 0.17 21.44
CA GLY A 35 7.85 1.15 20.37
C GLY A 35 6.58 1.46 19.58
N ASN A 36 5.45 0.82 19.90
CA ASN A 36 4.16 0.97 19.18
C ASN A 36 4.26 0.70 17.68
N PHE A 37 4.94 -0.38 17.29
CA PHE A 37 5.13 -0.75 15.88
C PHE A 37 4.96 -2.26 15.68
N ILE A 38 4.68 -2.65 14.44
CA ILE A 38 4.67 -4.05 13.99
C ILE A 38 6.05 -4.36 13.43
N GLN A 39 6.74 -5.35 14.02
CA GLN A 39 8.04 -5.81 13.55
C GLN A 39 7.91 -6.38 12.13
N ALA A 40 8.77 -5.92 11.22
CA ALA A 40 8.69 -6.26 9.80
C ALA A 40 9.12 -7.70 9.50
N TRP A 41 10.39 -8.02 9.73
CA TRP A 41 11.03 -9.28 9.35
C TRP A 41 11.58 -10.06 10.54
N GLY A 42 12.13 -11.25 10.25
CA GLY A 42 12.76 -12.11 11.23
C GLY A 42 11.81 -12.75 12.22
N GLU A 43 12.35 -13.55 13.11
CA GLU A 43 11.62 -14.12 14.23
C GLU A 43 11.22 -13.02 15.23
N ILE A 44 10.08 -13.20 15.89
CA ILE A 44 9.54 -12.16 16.79
C ILE A 44 10.48 -11.97 17.97
N GLY A 45 10.94 -10.73 18.15
CA GLY A 45 11.83 -10.35 19.25
C GLY A 45 13.30 -10.68 19.07
N GLU A 46 13.70 -11.33 17.96
CA GLU A 46 15.09 -11.66 17.69
C GLU A 46 15.87 -10.52 17.01
N LYS A 47 17.06 -10.25 17.55
CA LYS A 47 17.99 -9.27 16.97
C LYS A 47 18.66 -9.85 15.69
N PRO A 48 18.96 -9.01 14.70
CA PRO A 48 18.85 -7.55 14.68
C PRO A 48 17.47 -7.00 14.29
N GLU A 49 16.51 -7.86 13.94
CA GLU A 49 15.24 -7.47 13.32
C GLU A 49 14.16 -7.02 14.30
N ALA A 50 14.32 -7.30 15.59
CA ALA A 50 13.32 -7.04 16.63
C ALA A 50 12.79 -5.59 16.67
N GLY A 51 13.63 -4.62 16.28
CA GLY A 51 13.29 -3.20 16.26
C GLY A 51 12.88 -2.63 14.92
N ARG A 52 12.83 -3.47 13.85
CA ARG A 52 12.64 -3.00 12.48
C ARG A 52 11.17 -2.82 12.13
N MET A 53 10.84 -1.65 11.62
CA MET A 53 9.57 -1.35 10.94
C MET A 53 9.84 -0.93 9.49
N ILE A 54 8.86 -1.15 8.60
CA ILE A 54 8.94 -0.81 7.18
C ILE A 54 7.67 -0.09 6.71
N VAL A 55 7.83 0.75 5.70
CA VAL A 55 6.72 1.53 5.13
C VAL A 55 5.64 0.64 4.50
N ASP A 56 6.01 -0.50 3.94
CA ASP A 56 5.10 -1.50 3.34
C ASP A 56 4.05 -2.01 4.33
N CYS A 57 4.37 -2.03 5.63
CA CYS A 57 3.47 -2.53 6.66
C CYS A 57 2.18 -1.71 6.78
N LEU A 58 2.16 -0.46 6.29
CA LEU A 58 0.94 0.34 6.18
C LEU A 58 -0.15 -0.38 5.38
N MET A 59 0.22 -1.20 4.39
CA MET A 59 -0.72 -1.98 3.59
C MET A 59 -1.26 -3.23 4.31
N ASN A 60 -0.73 -3.57 5.48
CA ASN A 60 -1.26 -4.65 6.31
C ASN A 60 -2.35 -4.15 7.28
N LEU A 61 -2.37 -2.85 7.58
CA LEU A 61 -3.27 -2.26 8.58
C LEU A 61 -4.76 -2.40 8.24
N PRO A 62 -5.20 -2.31 6.96
CA PRO A 62 -6.59 -2.55 6.61
C PRO A 62 -7.13 -3.92 7.04
N LEU A 63 -6.27 -4.95 7.12
CA LEU A 63 -6.68 -6.24 7.65
C LEU A 63 -7.05 -6.16 9.13
N LEU A 64 -6.30 -5.38 9.92
CA LEU A 64 -6.55 -5.19 11.34
C LEU A 64 -7.79 -4.31 11.57
N TYR A 65 -7.95 -3.23 10.82
CA TYR A 65 -9.17 -2.42 10.88
C TYR A 65 -10.42 -3.27 10.59
N TRP A 66 -10.39 -4.04 9.50
CA TRP A 66 -11.47 -4.95 9.15
C TRP A 66 -11.72 -6.01 10.22
N ALA A 67 -10.66 -6.66 10.74
CA ALA A 67 -10.81 -7.67 11.78
C ALA A 67 -11.44 -7.10 13.07
N SER A 68 -11.15 -5.85 13.40
CA SER A 68 -11.78 -5.15 14.52
C SER A 68 -13.30 -5.00 14.30
N GLU A 69 -13.74 -4.62 13.10
CA GLU A 69 -15.17 -4.49 12.79
C GLU A 69 -15.87 -5.86 12.75
N GLU A 70 -15.23 -6.85 12.11
CA GLU A 70 -15.82 -8.18 11.94
C GLU A 70 -16.00 -8.92 13.25
N THR A 71 -15.03 -8.77 14.19
CA THR A 71 -15.02 -9.50 15.47
C THR A 71 -15.54 -8.69 16.65
N GLY A 72 -15.66 -7.37 16.52
CA GLY A 72 -15.92 -6.46 17.65
C GLY A 72 -14.72 -6.27 18.61
N ASN A 73 -13.54 -6.84 18.31
CA ASN A 73 -12.36 -6.71 19.13
C ASN A 73 -11.55 -5.46 18.76
N SER A 74 -11.63 -4.41 19.56
CA SER A 74 -10.96 -3.13 19.34
C SER A 74 -9.42 -3.21 19.37
N ALA A 75 -8.83 -4.24 19.95
CA ALA A 75 -7.38 -4.39 20.04
C ALA A 75 -6.72 -4.45 18.64
N PHE A 76 -7.38 -5.01 17.64
CA PHE A 76 -6.88 -4.98 16.26
C PHE A 76 -6.75 -3.55 15.73
N ARG A 77 -7.79 -2.73 15.91
CA ARG A 77 -7.80 -1.32 15.47
C ARG A 77 -6.76 -0.51 16.22
N GLU A 78 -6.59 -0.74 17.51
CA GLU A 78 -5.61 -0.04 18.35
C GLU A 78 -4.18 -0.32 17.87
N VAL A 79 -3.82 -1.58 17.66
CA VAL A 79 -2.50 -1.98 17.11
C VAL A 79 -2.23 -1.31 15.76
N ALA A 80 -3.21 -1.33 14.86
CA ALA A 80 -3.08 -0.69 13.56
C ALA A 80 -2.88 0.83 13.66
N HIS A 81 -3.67 1.49 14.51
CA HIS A 81 -3.59 2.93 14.75
C HIS A 81 -2.23 3.33 15.34
N LEU A 82 -1.76 2.64 16.39
CA LEU A 82 -0.46 2.90 17.00
C LEU A 82 0.69 2.72 16.00
N HIS A 83 0.63 1.67 15.18
CA HIS A 83 1.63 1.47 14.13
C HIS A 83 1.59 2.57 13.06
N ALA A 84 0.41 3.02 12.65
CA ALA A 84 0.26 4.12 11.68
C ALA A 84 0.86 5.43 12.21
N ILE A 85 0.60 5.79 13.48
CA ILE A 85 1.20 6.96 14.16
C ILE A 85 2.73 6.85 14.18
N THR A 86 3.25 5.67 14.56
CA THR A 86 4.71 5.45 14.62
C THR A 86 5.33 5.53 13.24
N SER A 87 4.66 4.99 12.21
CA SER A 87 5.08 5.10 10.80
C SER A 87 5.11 6.53 10.32
N MET A 88 4.07 7.31 10.60
CA MET A 88 4.01 8.74 10.28
C MET A 88 5.18 9.50 10.90
N ARG A 89 5.49 9.21 12.17
CA ARG A 89 6.52 9.90 12.94
C ARG A 89 7.94 9.59 12.48
N TYR A 90 8.23 8.35 12.09
CA TYR A 90 9.60 7.90 11.87
C TYR A 90 9.92 7.55 10.41
N LEU A 91 8.93 7.21 9.61
CA LEU A 91 9.14 6.87 8.21
C LEU A 91 8.91 8.05 7.26
N VAL A 92 8.13 9.07 7.65
CA VAL A 92 7.87 10.25 6.81
C VAL A 92 8.81 11.40 7.19
N ARG A 93 9.56 11.90 6.21
CA ARG A 93 10.46 13.04 6.38
C ARG A 93 9.70 14.38 6.34
N SER A 94 10.36 15.44 6.73
CA SER A 94 9.77 16.80 6.73
C SER A 94 9.35 17.29 5.35
N ASP A 95 9.98 16.80 4.29
CA ASP A 95 9.67 17.12 2.88
C ASP A 95 8.59 16.23 2.26
N GLY A 96 8.04 15.27 3.02
CA GLY A 96 7.04 14.32 2.54
C GLY A 96 7.60 13.04 1.91
N SER A 97 8.91 12.96 1.71
CA SER A 97 9.54 11.72 1.27
C SER A 97 9.58 10.68 2.39
N THR A 98 9.79 9.40 2.03
CA THR A 98 9.78 8.31 3.01
C THR A 98 11.11 7.61 3.13
N TYR A 99 11.40 7.11 4.35
CA TYR A 99 12.38 6.05 4.55
C TYR A 99 11.74 4.70 4.24
N HIS A 100 12.53 3.77 3.71
CA HIS A 100 12.06 2.39 3.53
C HIS A 100 11.88 1.70 4.88
N THR A 101 12.94 1.68 5.71
CA THR A 101 12.92 1.05 7.03
C THR A 101 13.40 2.00 8.11
N PHE A 102 12.90 1.78 9.33
CA PHE A 102 13.35 2.47 10.52
C PHE A 102 13.51 1.48 11.68
N PHE A 103 14.49 1.74 12.55
CA PHE A 103 14.77 0.91 13.72
C PHE A 103 14.48 1.68 15.00
N LEU A 104 13.70 1.05 15.85
CA LEU A 104 13.47 1.46 17.23
C LEU A 104 14.09 0.43 18.17
N ASP A 105 14.53 0.87 19.31
CA ASP A 105 14.90 -0.06 20.39
C ASP A 105 13.65 -0.80 20.85
N PRO A 106 13.60 -2.14 20.77
CA PRO A 106 12.38 -2.90 21.03
C PRO A 106 11.94 -2.88 22.51
N GLU A 107 12.82 -2.51 23.44
CA GLU A 107 12.52 -2.44 24.86
C GLU A 107 12.07 -1.05 25.29
N THR A 108 12.70 -0.01 24.75
CA THR A 108 12.49 1.38 25.19
C THR A 108 11.70 2.23 24.17
N GLY A 109 11.48 1.75 22.95
CA GLY A 109 10.86 2.50 21.85
C GLY A 109 11.71 3.68 21.34
N LYS A 110 12.95 3.82 21.78
CA LYS A 110 13.82 4.93 21.36
C LYS A 110 14.27 4.73 19.91
N PRO A 111 14.34 5.83 19.13
CA PRO A 111 14.83 5.75 17.76
C PRO A 111 16.31 5.36 17.72
N ILE A 112 16.65 4.38 16.89
CA ILE A 112 18.03 3.96 16.63
C ILE A 112 18.51 4.56 15.32
N GLY A 113 17.69 4.47 14.25
CA GLY A 113 18.06 4.98 12.95
C GLY A 113 17.27 4.36 11.81
N ARG A 114 17.66 4.71 10.60
CA ARG A 114 17.02 4.32 9.37
C ARG A 114 17.96 3.53 8.47
N LYS A 115 17.39 2.69 7.62
CA LYS A 115 18.10 1.98 6.56
C LYS A 115 17.15 1.73 5.39
N THR A 116 17.74 1.52 4.22
CA THR A 116 16.99 0.91 3.13
C THR A 116 17.34 -0.57 2.99
N ALA A 117 16.40 -1.35 2.44
CA ALA A 117 16.68 -2.70 1.99
C ALA A 117 16.61 -2.76 0.45
N GLN A 118 15.68 -2.02 -0.16
CA GLN A 118 15.39 -2.08 -1.59
C GLN A 118 15.66 -0.77 -2.32
N GLY A 119 15.79 0.38 -1.63
CA GLY A 119 16.18 1.65 -2.22
C GLY A 119 17.67 1.72 -2.54
N TYR A 120 18.08 2.74 -3.27
CA TYR A 120 19.46 2.95 -3.68
C TYR A 120 20.40 3.23 -2.49
N ALA A 121 19.96 4.05 -1.55
CA ALA A 121 20.73 4.41 -0.36
C ALA A 121 19.76 4.74 0.81
N ASP A 122 20.29 4.76 2.05
CA ASP A 122 19.48 5.00 3.25
C ASP A 122 18.75 6.34 3.22
N GLU A 123 19.31 7.35 2.55
CA GLU A 123 18.72 8.68 2.40
C GLU A 123 18.05 8.92 1.03
N SER A 124 18.05 7.95 0.12
CA SER A 124 17.38 8.04 -1.16
C SER A 124 15.85 7.94 -1.00
N LEU A 125 15.12 7.87 -2.08
CA LEU A 125 13.67 7.78 -2.08
C LEU A 125 13.22 6.57 -2.91
N TRP A 126 13.13 5.42 -2.26
CA TRP A 126 12.60 4.21 -2.88
C TRP A 126 11.15 4.41 -3.31
N THR A 127 10.93 4.40 -4.62
CA THR A 127 9.68 4.83 -5.23
C THR A 127 8.47 4.01 -4.79
N ARG A 128 8.60 2.69 -4.73
CA ARG A 128 7.51 1.81 -4.27
C ARG A 128 7.20 2.03 -2.80
N GLY A 129 8.20 2.32 -1.97
CA GLY A 129 7.98 2.70 -0.58
C GLY A 129 7.17 4.00 -0.44
N GLN A 130 7.47 4.99 -1.29
CA GLN A 130 6.68 6.22 -1.35
C GLN A 130 5.24 5.94 -1.77
N ALA A 131 5.04 5.09 -2.78
CA ALA A 131 3.71 4.68 -3.23
C ALA A 131 2.91 3.95 -2.13
N TRP A 132 3.57 3.07 -1.36
CA TRP A 132 2.95 2.42 -0.19
C TRP A 132 2.51 3.40 0.87
N ALA A 133 3.30 4.46 1.13
CA ALA A 133 2.92 5.50 2.09
C ALA A 133 1.69 6.28 1.62
N ILE A 134 1.63 6.70 0.36
CA ILE A 134 0.48 7.40 -0.21
C ILE A 134 -0.79 6.58 0.01
N HIS A 135 -0.77 5.32 -0.44
CA HIS A 135 -1.95 4.46 -0.38
C HIS A 135 -2.30 4.04 1.05
N GLY A 136 -1.30 3.63 1.85
CA GLY A 136 -1.50 3.14 3.20
C GLY A 136 -1.97 4.20 4.18
N PHE A 137 -1.45 5.43 4.11
CA PHE A 137 -1.97 6.54 4.94
C PHE A 137 -3.36 6.99 4.49
N ALA A 138 -3.66 7.00 3.18
CA ALA A 138 -5.00 7.26 2.69
C ALA A 138 -6.02 6.21 3.19
N LEU A 139 -5.62 4.93 3.22
CA LEU A 139 -6.44 3.86 3.81
C LEU A 139 -6.64 4.05 5.32
N SER A 140 -5.59 4.41 6.06
CA SER A 140 -5.70 4.67 7.49
C SER A 140 -6.61 5.87 7.77
N ALA A 141 -6.51 6.94 6.96
CA ALA A 141 -7.42 8.09 7.03
C ALA A 141 -8.89 7.68 6.83
N GLU A 142 -9.17 6.84 5.84
CA GLU A 142 -10.54 6.38 5.54
C GLU A 142 -11.10 5.47 6.66
N TRP A 143 -10.29 4.53 7.17
CA TRP A 143 -10.72 3.60 8.22
C TRP A 143 -10.93 4.26 9.59
N LEU A 144 -10.17 5.31 9.87
CA LEU A 144 -10.17 5.97 11.17
C LEU A 144 -10.97 7.28 11.17
N ASP A 145 -11.37 7.77 9.99
CA ASP A 145 -11.94 9.11 9.79
C ASP A 145 -11.01 10.19 10.37
N ASP A 146 -9.71 10.09 10.03
CA ASP A 146 -8.65 10.88 10.65
C ASP A 146 -7.99 11.83 9.65
N ALA A 147 -8.16 13.13 9.89
CA ALA A 147 -7.64 14.20 9.04
C ALA A 147 -6.11 14.30 9.08
N GLU A 148 -5.45 13.85 10.15
CA GLU A 148 -3.97 13.89 10.26
C GLU A 148 -3.35 12.87 9.29
N PHE A 149 -3.90 11.65 9.22
CA PHE A 149 -3.47 10.66 8.23
C PHE A 149 -3.79 11.10 6.80
N LEU A 150 -4.92 11.81 6.58
CA LEU A 150 -5.22 12.37 5.27
C LEU A 150 -4.18 13.41 4.87
N ALA A 151 -3.80 14.31 5.76
CA ALA A 151 -2.78 15.33 5.50
C ALA A 151 -1.40 14.71 5.21
N VAL A 152 -1.03 13.63 5.91
CA VAL A 152 0.23 12.91 5.64
C VAL A 152 0.17 12.19 4.30
N ALA A 153 -0.94 11.56 3.95
CA ALA A 153 -1.11 10.93 2.64
C ALA A 153 -1.02 11.96 1.50
N GLN A 154 -1.61 13.15 1.65
CA GLN A 154 -1.46 14.25 0.70
C GLN A 154 -0.01 14.70 0.58
N LYS A 155 0.67 14.92 1.71
CA LYS A 155 2.07 15.33 1.75
C LYS A 155 3.01 14.33 1.05
N THR A 156 2.78 13.03 1.25
CA THR A 156 3.56 11.99 0.57
C THR A 156 3.24 11.90 -0.92
N ALA A 157 1.97 12.15 -1.31
CA ALA A 157 1.56 12.21 -2.70
C ALA A 157 2.16 13.42 -3.43
N ASP A 158 2.14 14.58 -2.81
CA ASP A 158 2.71 15.80 -3.38
C ASP A 158 4.22 15.63 -3.62
N CYS A 159 4.95 15.07 -2.64
CA CYS A 159 6.36 14.74 -2.82
C CYS A 159 6.61 13.77 -3.99
N PHE A 160 5.78 12.73 -4.15
CA PHE A 160 5.88 11.81 -5.27
C PHE A 160 5.66 12.53 -6.61
N LEU A 161 4.65 13.39 -6.70
CA LEU A 161 4.30 14.12 -7.90
C LEU A 161 5.36 15.17 -8.28
N ASP A 162 6.00 15.78 -7.28
CA ASP A 162 7.07 16.75 -7.49
C ASP A 162 8.37 16.10 -7.99
N GLU A 163 8.68 14.87 -7.53
CA GLU A 163 9.93 14.18 -7.86
C GLU A 163 9.80 13.18 -9.03
N SER A 164 8.58 12.77 -9.40
CA SER A 164 8.33 11.82 -10.48
C SER A 164 7.43 12.44 -11.56
N PRO A 165 7.98 12.71 -12.76
CA PRO A 165 7.14 13.10 -13.90
C PRO A 165 6.09 12.04 -14.19
N ILE A 166 4.81 12.40 -14.14
CA ILE A 166 3.70 11.44 -14.31
C ILE A 166 3.48 11.00 -15.76
N ASP A 167 4.08 11.69 -16.71
CA ASP A 167 4.11 11.36 -18.14
C ASP A 167 5.20 10.34 -18.49
N LYS A 168 5.87 9.77 -17.48
CA LYS A 168 6.84 8.67 -17.59
C LYS A 168 6.61 7.67 -16.46
N THR A 169 6.88 6.40 -16.73
CA THR A 169 6.90 5.39 -15.67
C THR A 169 8.00 5.73 -14.67
N PRO A 170 7.70 5.75 -13.35
CA PRO A 170 8.66 6.17 -12.36
C PRO A 170 9.88 5.23 -12.29
N LEU A 171 11.04 5.79 -11.98
CA LEU A 171 12.23 5.01 -11.66
C LEU A 171 12.05 4.29 -10.32
N TRP A 172 12.78 3.21 -10.10
CA TRP A 172 12.74 2.41 -8.86
C TRP A 172 13.16 3.17 -7.59
N ASP A 173 13.92 4.26 -7.77
CA ASP A 173 14.27 5.22 -6.73
C ASP A 173 14.29 6.62 -7.36
N LEU A 174 13.65 7.59 -6.73
CA LEU A 174 13.47 8.93 -7.29
C LEU A 174 14.69 9.85 -7.06
N ARG A 175 15.62 9.43 -6.19
CA ARG A 175 16.82 10.22 -5.85
C ARG A 175 18.10 9.49 -6.26
N LEU A 176 18.11 8.97 -7.49
CA LEU A 176 19.26 8.29 -8.06
C LEU A 176 20.33 9.29 -8.52
N PRO A 177 21.60 9.08 -8.20
CA PRO A 177 22.69 9.82 -8.83
C PRO A 177 22.79 9.46 -10.32
N ASP A 178 23.48 10.31 -11.10
CA ASP A 178 23.54 10.17 -12.56
C ASP A 178 24.13 8.84 -13.03
N ASN A 179 25.07 8.29 -12.27
CA ASN A 179 25.76 7.03 -12.56
C ASN A 179 25.05 5.78 -12.04
N ALA A 180 23.89 5.91 -11.37
CA ALA A 180 23.14 4.76 -10.89
C ALA A 180 22.35 4.09 -12.03
N PRO A 181 22.04 2.78 -11.89
CA PRO A 181 21.18 2.08 -12.83
C PRO A 181 19.77 2.72 -12.89
N LYS A 182 19.28 3.01 -14.10
CA LYS A 182 18.01 3.67 -14.36
C LYS A 182 16.93 2.66 -14.76
N TYR A 183 16.52 1.80 -13.85
CA TYR A 183 15.37 0.92 -14.06
C TYR A 183 14.08 1.64 -13.72
N ILE A 184 13.04 1.43 -14.51
CA ILE A 184 11.67 1.85 -14.15
C ILE A 184 11.03 0.82 -13.22
N ASP A 185 10.04 1.24 -12.43
CA ASP A 185 9.23 0.35 -11.59
C ASP A 185 7.73 0.60 -11.86
N SER A 186 7.18 -0.16 -12.80
CA SER A 186 5.77 -0.09 -13.17
C SER A 186 4.84 -0.37 -11.98
N SER A 187 5.26 -1.24 -11.05
CA SER A 187 4.48 -1.55 -9.85
C SER A 187 4.33 -0.35 -8.92
N ALA A 188 5.39 0.47 -8.78
CA ALA A 188 5.32 1.69 -7.98
C ALA A 188 4.32 2.69 -8.58
N GLY A 189 4.30 2.83 -9.92
CA GLY A 189 3.33 3.66 -10.62
C GLY A 189 1.88 3.20 -10.40
N ALA A 190 1.63 1.89 -10.50
CA ALA A 190 0.30 1.32 -10.30
C ALA A 190 -0.22 1.53 -8.86
N ILE A 191 0.63 1.32 -7.86
CA ILE A 191 0.31 1.53 -6.44
C ILE A 191 0.05 3.01 -6.17
N ALA A 192 0.91 3.91 -6.69
CA ALA A 192 0.73 5.35 -6.55
C ALA A 192 -0.59 5.83 -7.18
N ALA A 193 -0.95 5.31 -8.35
CA ALA A 193 -2.22 5.62 -8.99
C ALA A 193 -3.43 5.26 -8.11
N CYS A 194 -3.45 4.08 -7.48
CA CYS A 194 -4.49 3.69 -6.53
C CYS A 194 -4.54 4.63 -5.31
N GLY A 195 -3.38 4.99 -4.76
CA GLY A 195 -3.29 5.95 -3.66
C GLY A 195 -3.84 7.33 -4.03
N LEU A 196 -3.49 7.86 -5.21
CA LEU A 196 -3.97 9.13 -5.72
C LEU A 196 -5.49 9.12 -5.98
N LEU A 197 -6.03 8.03 -6.53
CA LEU A 197 -7.49 7.88 -6.72
C LEU A 197 -8.24 7.90 -5.38
N ARG A 198 -7.69 7.23 -4.36
CA ARG A 198 -8.26 7.24 -3.01
C ARG A 198 -8.17 8.62 -2.38
N LEU A 199 -7.05 9.32 -2.52
CA LEU A 199 -6.91 10.71 -2.07
C LEU A 199 -7.92 11.65 -2.75
N ALA A 200 -8.14 11.50 -4.06
CA ALA A 200 -9.14 12.29 -4.77
C ALA A 200 -10.54 12.08 -4.17
N LYS A 201 -10.90 10.84 -3.84
CA LYS A 201 -12.17 10.49 -3.18
C LYS A 201 -12.30 11.13 -1.79
N LEU A 202 -11.25 11.02 -0.95
CA LEU A 202 -11.29 11.45 0.44
C LEU A 202 -11.19 12.98 0.60
N SER A 203 -10.34 13.62 -0.21
CA SER A 203 -10.08 15.06 -0.10
C SER A 203 -11.02 15.91 -0.96
N GLY A 204 -11.74 15.31 -1.92
CA GLY A 204 -12.53 16.03 -2.93
C GLY A 204 -11.66 16.75 -3.98
N GLN A 205 -10.33 16.61 -3.95
CA GLN A 205 -9.41 17.27 -4.87
C GLN A 205 -9.27 16.49 -6.18
N SER A 206 -9.98 16.94 -7.23
CA SER A 206 -9.96 16.30 -8.55
C SER A 206 -8.58 16.28 -9.22
N ALA A 207 -7.64 17.08 -8.75
CA ALA A 207 -6.27 17.07 -9.25
C ALA A 207 -5.61 15.70 -9.09
N TYR A 208 -5.73 15.06 -7.93
CA TYR A 208 -5.17 13.72 -7.71
C TYR A 208 -5.75 12.68 -8.67
N ARG A 209 -7.05 12.75 -8.99
CA ARG A 209 -7.67 11.86 -9.98
C ARG A 209 -7.04 12.05 -11.36
N ARG A 210 -6.90 13.30 -11.81
CA ARG A 210 -6.27 13.59 -13.13
C ARG A 210 -4.84 13.08 -13.20
N GLN A 211 -4.06 13.26 -12.12
CA GLN A 211 -2.68 12.76 -12.05
C GLN A 211 -2.64 11.22 -12.13
N ALA A 212 -3.53 10.53 -11.43
CA ALA A 212 -3.65 9.08 -11.50
C ALA A 212 -4.03 8.60 -12.92
N GLU A 213 -4.98 9.28 -13.58
CA GLU A 213 -5.41 8.96 -14.96
C GLU A 213 -4.24 9.10 -15.95
N VAL A 214 -3.42 10.16 -15.82
CA VAL A 214 -2.22 10.32 -16.65
C VAL A 214 -1.22 9.20 -16.37
N LEU A 215 -0.93 8.92 -15.11
CA LEU A 215 0.02 7.87 -14.72
C LEU A 215 -0.40 6.48 -15.22
N VAL A 216 -1.69 6.14 -15.13
CA VAL A 216 -2.23 4.88 -15.67
C VAL A 216 -2.12 4.85 -17.19
N GLY A 217 -2.41 5.97 -17.87
CA GLY A 217 -2.19 6.10 -19.32
C GLY A 217 -0.73 5.86 -19.73
N THR A 218 0.21 6.38 -18.94
CA THR A 218 1.65 6.16 -19.12
C THR A 218 2.02 4.69 -18.95
N LEU A 219 1.51 4.03 -17.89
CA LEU A 219 1.74 2.60 -17.67
C LEU A 219 1.20 1.75 -18.83
N ILE A 220 0.04 2.12 -19.39
CA ILE A 220 -0.50 1.45 -20.60
C ILE A 220 0.44 1.63 -21.78
N ALA A 221 0.92 2.84 -22.01
CA ALA A 221 1.74 3.15 -23.16
C ALA A 221 3.15 2.52 -23.10
N GLU A 222 3.77 2.46 -21.92
CA GLU A 222 5.17 2.07 -21.76
C GLU A 222 5.34 0.64 -21.24
N CYS A 223 4.41 0.15 -20.39
CA CYS A 223 4.62 -1.07 -19.61
C CYS A 223 3.60 -2.18 -19.89
N PHE A 224 2.46 -1.90 -20.54
CA PHE A 224 1.46 -2.93 -20.75
C PHE A 224 1.97 -4.04 -21.68
N GLU A 225 1.73 -5.30 -21.27
CA GLU A 225 2.11 -6.46 -22.06
C GLU A 225 1.08 -6.74 -23.15
N THR A 226 1.55 -6.86 -24.36
CA THR A 226 0.70 -7.12 -25.54
C THR A 226 0.93 -8.51 -26.15
N ASP A 227 1.88 -9.27 -25.60
CA ASP A 227 2.13 -10.65 -26.04
C ASP A 227 1.22 -11.61 -25.26
N ASP A 228 0.22 -12.17 -25.91
CA ASP A 228 -0.72 -13.12 -25.34
C ASP A 228 -0.08 -14.41 -24.81
N ALA A 229 1.18 -14.69 -25.17
CA ALA A 229 1.95 -15.79 -24.61
C ALA A 229 2.50 -15.51 -23.19
N ARG A 230 2.45 -14.26 -22.73
CA ARG A 230 2.86 -13.84 -21.39
C ARG A 230 1.70 -13.84 -20.42
N THR A 231 2.00 -14.01 -19.13
CA THR A 231 0.97 -14.12 -18.08
C THR A 231 0.88 -12.88 -17.18
N GLY A 232 1.86 -11.98 -17.21
CA GLY A 232 1.84 -10.71 -16.49
C GLY A 232 1.20 -9.60 -17.32
N LEU A 233 0.67 -8.58 -16.65
CA LEU A 233 0.04 -7.42 -17.30
C LEU A 233 1.01 -6.25 -17.47
N LEU A 234 1.85 -6.00 -16.48
CA LEU A 234 2.83 -4.92 -16.50
C LEU A 234 4.26 -5.47 -16.52
N LYS A 235 4.97 -5.14 -17.60
CA LYS A 235 6.44 -5.31 -17.71
C LYS A 235 7.15 -4.29 -16.83
N HIS A 236 8.44 -4.46 -16.67
CA HIS A 236 9.36 -3.47 -16.11
C HIS A 236 9.10 -3.18 -14.62
N GLY A 237 8.71 -4.19 -13.85
CA GLY A 237 8.69 -4.11 -12.40
C GLY A 237 10.10 -4.29 -11.83
N ALA A 238 10.50 -3.46 -10.88
CA ALA A 238 11.80 -3.53 -10.23
C ALA A 238 11.64 -4.02 -8.78
N GLN A 239 11.69 -5.33 -8.56
CA GLN A 239 11.48 -5.92 -7.24
C GLN A 239 12.59 -5.52 -6.26
N HIS A 240 13.84 -5.75 -6.64
CA HIS A 240 15.01 -5.48 -5.79
C HIS A 240 16.25 -5.25 -6.64
N VAL A 241 16.46 -4.01 -7.08
CA VAL A 241 17.50 -3.66 -8.07
C VAL A 241 18.89 -4.00 -7.59
N MET A 242 19.19 -3.76 -6.30
CA MET A 242 20.53 -4.02 -5.74
C MET A 242 20.87 -5.52 -5.65
N GLU A 243 19.87 -6.40 -5.74
CA GLU A 243 20.03 -7.86 -5.80
C GLU A 243 19.85 -8.42 -7.23
N GLY A 244 19.62 -7.55 -8.22
CA GLY A 244 19.49 -7.94 -9.62
C GLY A 244 18.09 -8.39 -10.04
N PHE A 245 17.07 -8.25 -9.18
CA PHE A 245 15.69 -8.53 -9.52
C PHE A 245 15.05 -7.29 -10.16
N VAL A 246 15.21 -7.20 -11.47
CA VAL A 246 14.81 -6.06 -12.31
C VAL A 246 14.07 -6.54 -13.54
N ASP A 247 13.26 -5.66 -14.13
CA ASP A 247 12.56 -5.91 -15.40
C ASP A 247 11.62 -7.12 -15.38
N ASP A 248 10.94 -7.34 -14.26
CA ASP A 248 10.07 -8.49 -14.02
C ASP A 248 8.58 -8.12 -14.12
N TYR A 249 7.72 -9.17 -14.23
CA TYR A 249 6.30 -9.05 -13.96
C TYR A 249 6.07 -9.24 -12.47
N LEU A 250 5.44 -8.26 -11.83
CA LEU A 250 5.18 -8.30 -10.40
C LEU A 250 3.67 -8.40 -10.13
N ILE A 251 3.23 -9.51 -9.54
CA ILE A 251 1.80 -9.78 -9.31
C ILE A 251 1.06 -8.66 -8.56
N TYR A 252 1.74 -7.98 -7.65
CA TYR A 252 1.14 -6.83 -6.98
C TYR A 252 1.07 -5.59 -7.89
N GLY A 253 1.99 -5.44 -8.84
CA GLY A 253 1.90 -4.43 -9.90
C GLY A 253 0.66 -4.64 -10.75
N ASP A 254 0.44 -5.86 -11.23
CA ASP A 254 -0.73 -6.26 -12.00
C ASP A 254 -2.03 -6.01 -11.22
N TYR A 255 -2.05 -6.39 -9.93
CA TYR A 255 -3.21 -6.19 -9.07
C TYR A 255 -3.59 -4.70 -8.96
N PHE A 256 -2.64 -3.83 -8.60
CA PHE A 256 -2.92 -2.41 -8.42
C PHE A 256 -3.21 -1.71 -9.75
N PHE A 257 -2.64 -2.18 -10.84
CA PHE A 257 -2.98 -1.68 -12.18
C PHE A 257 -4.45 -1.96 -12.53
N LEU A 258 -4.92 -3.19 -12.30
CA LEU A 258 -6.33 -3.54 -12.49
C LEU A 258 -7.26 -2.77 -11.55
N GLU A 259 -6.89 -2.60 -10.28
CA GLU A 259 -7.67 -1.80 -9.32
C GLU A 259 -7.79 -0.35 -9.78
N ALA A 260 -6.70 0.26 -10.26
CA ALA A 260 -6.71 1.62 -10.79
C ALA A 260 -7.61 1.74 -12.03
N LEU A 261 -7.52 0.81 -12.99
CA LEU A 261 -8.37 0.77 -14.18
C LEU A 261 -9.86 0.66 -13.83
N LEU A 262 -10.22 -0.25 -12.92
CA LEU A 262 -11.60 -0.43 -12.47
C LEU A 262 -12.12 0.84 -11.78
N THR A 263 -11.30 1.47 -10.95
CA THR A 263 -11.65 2.71 -10.24
C THR A 263 -11.86 3.88 -11.23
N ILE A 264 -10.99 4.04 -12.22
CA ILE A 264 -11.11 5.07 -13.26
C ILE A 264 -12.39 4.84 -14.09
N SER A 265 -12.70 3.58 -14.41
CA SER A 265 -13.90 3.18 -15.14
C SER A 265 -15.19 3.21 -14.31
N ASN A 266 -15.14 3.71 -13.08
CA ASN A 266 -16.25 3.73 -12.12
C ASN A 266 -16.87 2.35 -11.83
N GLN A 267 -16.11 1.29 -12.04
CA GLN A 267 -16.45 -0.08 -11.65
C GLN A 267 -15.89 -0.33 -10.25
N THR A 268 -16.59 0.19 -9.22
CA THR A 268 -16.07 0.18 -7.87
C THR A 268 -16.25 -1.16 -7.18
N PHE A 269 -15.15 -1.85 -6.99
CA PHE A 269 -15.01 -2.93 -6.03
C PHE A 269 -13.84 -2.60 -5.10
N ASP A 270 -14.15 -1.95 -3.97
CA ASP A 270 -13.13 -1.56 -2.98
C ASP A 270 -12.81 -2.73 -2.04
N LEU A 271 -11.66 -3.36 -2.24
CA LEU A 271 -11.18 -4.46 -1.38
C LEU A 271 -10.43 -3.97 -0.12
N TRP A 272 -10.18 -2.67 0.00
CA TRP A 272 -9.31 -2.14 1.05
C TRP A 272 -10.05 -1.31 2.11
N GLY A 273 -11.03 -0.52 1.68
CA GLY A 273 -11.71 0.47 2.52
C GLY A 273 -12.73 -0.11 3.49
N PRO A 274 -13.24 0.72 4.41
CA PRO A 274 -14.38 0.38 5.27
C PRO A 274 -15.64 0.25 4.42
N GLY A 275 -16.36 -0.85 4.61
CA GLY A 275 -17.75 -0.92 4.20
C GLY A 275 -18.06 -0.99 2.72
N SER A 276 -17.50 -1.94 1.96
CA SER A 276 -18.28 -2.55 0.88
C SER A 276 -19.25 -3.57 1.49
N ARG A 277 -20.20 -3.08 2.29
CA ARG A 277 -21.37 -3.89 2.61
C ARG A 277 -22.12 -4.03 1.29
N THR A 278 -22.08 -5.22 0.73
CA THR A 278 -22.81 -5.65 -0.47
C THR A 278 -24.32 -5.58 -0.24
N SER A 279 -24.87 -4.40 0.06
CA SER A 279 -26.31 -4.17 0.18
C SER A 279 -27.00 -3.90 -1.16
N GLU A 280 -26.25 -3.79 -2.27
CA GLU A 280 -26.85 -3.44 -3.57
C GLU A 280 -26.76 -4.53 -4.65
N ILE A 281 -25.81 -5.47 -4.57
CA ILE A 281 -25.68 -6.53 -5.60
C ILE A 281 -26.81 -7.58 -5.51
N SER A 282 -27.47 -7.72 -4.34
CA SER A 282 -28.55 -8.70 -4.16
C SER A 282 -29.93 -8.20 -4.59
N ARG A 283 -30.10 -6.96 -5.06
CA ARG A 283 -31.39 -6.43 -5.51
C ARG A 283 -31.60 -6.40 -7.02
N GLU A 284 -30.54 -6.49 -7.81
CA GLU A 284 -30.69 -6.49 -9.28
C GLU A 284 -30.79 -7.89 -9.88
N SER A 285 -30.20 -8.91 -9.25
CA SER A 285 -30.30 -10.29 -9.75
C SER A 285 -31.61 -11.01 -9.43
N SER A 286 -32.49 -10.44 -8.60
CA SER A 286 -33.80 -11.01 -8.29
C SER A 286 -34.95 -10.42 -9.14
N LYS A 287 -34.68 -9.47 -10.05
CA LYS A 287 -35.68 -8.84 -10.91
C LYS A 287 -35.72 -9.33 -12.37
N THR A 288 -34.84 -10.25 -12.75
CA THR A 288 -34.78 -10.80 -14.13
C THR A 288 -35.15 -12.27 -14.26
N VAL A 289 -35.85 -12.85 -13.28
CA VAL A 289 -36.44 -14.19 -13.43
C VAL A 289 -37.90 -14.14 -12.96
N SER A 290 -38.72 -13.41 -13.70
CA SER A 290 -40.19 -13.60 -13.79
C SER A 290 -40.68 -12.74 -14.96
N ASP A 291 -40.63 -13.34 -16.13
CA ASP A 291 -41.64 -13.27 -17.19
C ASP A 291 -41.27 -14.25 -18.31
#